data_feb184f39bde1138fe1217425f52a0a5
#
_entry.id   feb184f39bde1138fe1217425f52a0a5
#
_cell.length_a   1.000
_cell.length_b   1.000
_cell.length_c   1.000
_cell.angle_alpha   90.00
_cell.angle_beta   90.00
_cell.angle_gamma   90.00
#
_symmetry.space_group_name_H-M   'P 1'
#
loop_
_entity.id
_entity.type
_entity.pdbx_description
1 polymer ?
#
loop_
_entity_poly.entity_id
_entity_poly.type
_entity_poly.pdbx_seq_one_letter_code
_entity_poly.pdbx_strand_id
1 'polypeptide(L)'
;REITEEERDLLVETLVLLVKLKAEEIPGVLKGAERLFHDKGLFMQFIDGLYEHWRRLDRFLIVANDRHNLRPRTVIKENVEKLNNLIINIYRDIRDDLASCPPRTYRQIRAAAEMTVVTQRHADFPLSGVYAPWAEVPLIRHSIIAPPLILNPPMNKRTGSFEKTTRNPASLFQPVVNDWLCYPAKVGALVIYVYFHKVFIELGLPLCNLFELADDPDLERKPDAVYFYGVPGDCLDGIADFPTVFFEDEDNGILTAAVPGREEFGYFGYLKKMVLTLHNILMMKRGRLPFHGAFVRVILKGGKEANVLLIGDSGAGKSETLEAFRKVGDEFIQDMIIIADDMGSIDLPVGGGPLAYGTEIGAFLRVDDLGPGYAFGQLDAAIIMSADRTNARITIPVTSHENVVKGHGIDFVLYANNYEETGPQTPVIERFTCCEEALGVFREGKVMSKGTTTTTGIVGTYFANIFGPPQYRELHDEIARRYFQIFFDSGVFVG
;
A
#
# COMPACT_ATOMS: atom_id res chain seq x y z
N ARG A 1 -16.41 36.61 -11.79
CA ARG A 1 -16.19 37.88 -11.07
C ARG A 1 -15.51 37.52 -9.74
N GLU A 2 -14.44 38.21 -9.39
CA GLU A 2 -13.82 38.09 -8.06
C GLU A 2 -14.71 38.70 -7.00
N ILE A 3 -14.82 38.06 -5.83
CA ILE A 3 -15.57 38.55 -4.68
C ILE A 3 -14.76 39.68 -4.05
N THR A 4 -15.43 40.84 -3.80
CA THR A 4 -14.78 41.95 -3.10
C THR A 4 -14.54 41.64 -1.63
N GLU A 5 -13.69 42.40 -0.96
CA GLU A 5 -13.37 42.22 0.46
C GLU A 5 -14.65 42.46 1.33
N GLU A 6 -15.44 43.45 1.01
CA GLU A 6 -16.73 43.74 1.69
C GLU A 6 -17.74 42.58 1.50
N GLU A 7 -17.82 42.00 0.30
CA GLU A 7 -18.69 40.83 0.03
C GLU A 7 -18.22 39.58 0.81
N ARG A 8 -16.93 39.41 0.93
CA ARG A 8 -16.35 38.31 1.72
C ARG A 8 -16.65 38.47 3.19
N ASP A 9 -16.45 39.67 3.75
CA ASP A 9 -16.69 39.94 5.16
C ASP A 9 -18.18 39.79 5.51
N LEU A 10 -19.06 40.30 4.67
CA LEU A 10 -20.51 40.08 4.79
C LEU A 10 -20.88 38.59 4.80
N LEU A 11 -20.26 37.79 3.94
CA LEU A 11 -20.47 36.35 3.88
C LEU A 11 -20.02 35.68 5.18
N VAL A 12 -18.80 35.98 5.67
CA VAL A 12 -18.26 35.43 6.90
C VAL A 12 -19.14 35.80 8.10
N GLU A 13 -19.55 37.05 8.25
CA GLU A 13 -20.43 37.48 9.33
C GLU A 13 -21.80 36.79 9.26
N THR A 14 -22.35 36.62 8.05
CA THR A 14 -23.61 35.87 7.86
C THR A 14 -23.46 34.40 8.29
N LEU A 15 -22.34 33.71 7.95
CA LEU A 15 -22.11 32.35 8.35
C LEU A 15 -21.96 32.22 9.89
N VAL A 16 -21.31 33.19 10.53
CA VAL A 16 -21.17 33.20 11.99
C VAL A 16 -22.53 33.36 12.67
N LEU A 17 -23.42 34.18 12.11
CA LEU A 17 -24.76 34.34 12.64
C LEU A 17 -25.66 33.13 12.40
N LEU A 18 -25.53 32.46 11.23
CA LEU A 18 -26.26 31.22 10.90
C LEU A 18 -25.96 30.05 11.83
N VAL A 19 -24.89 30.09 12.62
CA VAL A 19 -24.64 29.07 13.67
C VAL A 19 -25.65 29.21 14.84
N LYS A 20 -26.36 30.31 14.96
CA LYS A 20 -27.22 30.65 16.12
C LYS A 20 -28.58 31.22 15.80
N LEU A 21 -28.75 31.75 14.59
CA LEU A 21 -29.94 32.44 14.17
C LEU A 21 -30.48 31.83 12.86
N LYS A 22 -31.78 31.82 12.73
CA LYS A 22 -32.42 31.43 11.47
C LYS A 22 -32.20 32.46 10.38
N ALA A 23 -32.20 32.01 9.13
CA ALA A 23 -31.95 32.86 7.97
C ALA A 23 -32.90 34.06 7.90
N GLU A 24 -34.13 33.93 8.38
CA GLU A 24 -35.14 34.99 8.41
C GLU A 24 -34.82 36.09 9.43
N GLU A 25 -34.08 35.82 10.48
CA GLU A 25 -33.72 36.73 11.57
C GLU A 25 -32.50 37.60 11.25
N ILE A 26 -31.57 37.07 10.41
CA ILE A 26 -30.29 37.71 10.14
C ILE A 26 -30.39 39.08 9.47
N PRO A 27 -31.26 39.32 8.48
CA PRO A 27 -31.43 40.67 7.88
C PRO A 27 -31.79 41.78 8.87
N GLY A 28 -32.41 41.41 9.99
CA GLY A 28 -32.70 42.33 11.06
C GLY A 28 -31.50 42.78 11.91
N VAL A 29 -30.41 41.99 11.84
CA VAL A 29 -29.16 42.17 12.63
C VAL A 29 -28.01 42.64 11.73
N LEU A 30 -27.91 42.09 10.51
CA LEU A 30 -26.82 42.34 9.57
C LEU A 30 -27.36 42.89 8.25
N LYS A 31 -27.14 44.18 8.02
CA LYS A 31 -27.59 44.87 6.81
C LYS A 31 -26.86 44.36 5.58
N GLY A 32 -27.59 44.03 4.54
CA GLY A 32 -27.05 43.51 3.27
C GLY A 32 -27.07 41.99 3.18
N ALA A 33 -27.30 41.26 4.29
CA ALA A 33 -27.37 39.81 4.32
C ALA A 33 -28.57 39.25 3.54
N GLU A 34 -29.65 40.07 3.38
CA GLU A 34 -30.84 39.70 2.58
C GLU A 34 -30.50 39.24 1.18
N ARG A 35 -29.38 39.73 0.60
CA ARG A 35 -28.93 39.37 -0.74
C ARG A 35 -28.48 37.89 -0.83
N LEU A 36 -27.92 37.36 0.26
CA LEU A 36 -27.41 35.97 0.33
C LEU A 36 -28.61 35.00 0.44
N PHE A 37 -29.73 35.44 0.99
CA PHE A 37 -30.93 34.61 1.17
C PHE A 37 -31.95 34.71 0.03
N HIS A 38 -31.67 35.50 -1.01
CA HIS A 38 -32.55 35.63 -2.17
C HIS A 38 -32.78 34.27 -2.85
N ASP A 39 -31.75 33.46 -2.95
CA ASP A 39 -31.83 32.06 -3.39
C ASP A 39 -31.23 31.15 -2.31
N LYS A 40 -32.06 30.69 -1.39
CA LYS A 40 -31.65 29.78 -0.32
C LYS A 40 -31.11 28.44 -0.84
N GLY A 41 -31.58 27.97 -2.01
CA GLY A 41 -31.11 26.73 -2.63
C GLY A 41 -29.68 26.87 -3.12
N LEU A 42 -29.37 27.98 -3.79
CA LEU A 42 -28.01 28.27 -4.25
C LEU A 42 -27.06 28.46 -3.06
N PHE A 43 -27.50 29.17 -2.02
CA PHE A 43 -26.69 29.38 -0.82
C PHE A 43 -26.43 28.05 -0.08
N MET A 44 -27.42 27.16 -0.02
CA MET A 44 -27.25 25.82 0.52
C MET A 44 -26.17 25.02 -0.26
N GLN A 45 -26.21 25.06 -1.59
CA GLN A 45 -25.18 24.42 -2.44
C GLN A 45 -23.79 25.01 -2.19
N PHE A 46 -23.71 26.31 -1.94
CA PHE A 46 -22.45 26.96 -1.56
C PHE A 46 -21.93 26.42 -0.22
N ILE A 47 -22.78 26.28 0.80
CA ILE A 47 -22.40 25.72 2.12
C ILE A 47 -21.94 24.26 1.98
N ASP A 48 -22.67 23.47 1.20
CA ASP A 48 -22.29 22.09 0.91
C ASP A 48 -20.92 22.02 0.19
N GLY A 49 -20.71 22.91 -0.79
CA GLY A 49 -19.43 23.04 -1.51
C GLY A 49 -18.27 23.48 -0.60
N LEU A 50 -18.51 24.40 0.32
CA LEU A 50 -17.51 24.86 1.28
C LEU A 50 -17.09 23.72 2.23
N TYR A 51 -18.07 22.95 2.72
CA TYR A 51 -17.81 21.79 3.56
C TYR A 51 -17.02 20.70 2.81
N GLU A 52 -17.39 20.40 1.56
CA GLU A 52 -16.67 19.46 0.71
C GLU A 52 -15.25 19.93 0.39
N HIS A 53 -15.06 21.25 0.18
CA HIS A 53 -13.73 21.82 -0.03
C HIS A 53 -12.85 21.67 1.22
N TRP A 54 -13.38 22.03 2.40
CA TRP A 54 -12.69 21.86 3.67
C TRP A 54 -12.25 20.41 3.90
N ARG A 55 -13.15 19.45 3.72
CA ARG A 55 -12.85 18.03 3.88
C ARG A 55 -11.70 17.54 2.99
N ARG A 56 -11.54 18.13 1.82
CA ARG A 56 -10.47 17.76 0.87
C ARG A 56 -9.14 18.40 1.22
N LEU A 57 -9.12 19.54 1.87
CA LEU A 57 -7.90 20.25 2.24
C LEU A 57 -7.21 19.61 3.47
N ASP A 58 -7.97 19.32 4.51
CA ASP A 58 -7.43 18.93 5.82
C ASP A 58 -7.52 17.41 6.09
N ARG A 59 -7.21 16.59 5.07
CA ARG A 59 -7.27 15.13 5.20
C ARG A 59 -6.09 14.51 5.93
N PHE A 60 -4.91 15.14 5.88
CA PHE A 60 -3.66 14.61 6.42
C PHE A 60 -3.06 15.59 7.42
N LEU A 61 -2.72 15.10 8.61
CA LEU A 61 -2.04 15.87 9.63
C LEU A 61 -0.64 15.30 9.86
N ILE A 62 0.38 16.14 9.71
CA ILE A 62 1.77 15.81 10.01
C ILE A 62 2.16 16.53 11.30
N VAL A 63 2.52 15.75 12.31
CA VAL A 63 2.90 16.28 13.63
C VAL A 63 4.37 15.99 13.86
N ALA A 64 5.19 17.04 13.88
CA ALA A 64 6.58 16.95 14.29
C ALA A 64 6.68 16.71 15.80
N ASN A 65 7.45 15.73 16.23
CA ASN A 65 7.73 15.42 17.61
C ASN A 65 9.24 15.39 17.85
N ASP A 66 9.79 16.47 18.37
CA ASP A 66 11.23 16.59 18.65
C ASP A 66 11.64 15.97 20.01
N ARG A 67 10.69 15.41 20.74
CA ARG A 67 10.92 14.80 22.05
C ARG A 67 10.70 13.30 22.03
N HIS A 68 11.55 12.55 22.70
CA HIS A 68 11.45 11.10 22.91
C HIS A 68 10.18 10.65 23.66
N ASN A 69 9.25 11.56 23.95
CA ASN A 69 8.03 11.24 24.66
C ASN A 69 6.97 10.66 23.71
N LEU A 70 6.81 9.34 23.73
CA LEU A 70 5.92 8.56 22.89
C LEU A 70 4.42 8.70 23.21
N ARG A 71 4.00 9.62 24.08
CA ARG A 71 2.59 9.83 24.46
C ARG A 71 1.86 11.03 23.86
N PRO A 72 2.29 11.66 22.74
CA PRO A 72 1.49 12.70 22.08
C PRO A 72 0.20 12.14 21.44
N ARG A 73 0.09 10.82 21.28
CA ARG A 73 -1.01 10.14 20.56
C ARG A 73 -2.41 10.47 21.09
N THR A 74 -2.59 10.44 22.41
CA THR A 74 -3.92 10.67 23.02
C THR A 74 -4.38 12.10 22.80
N VAL A 75 -3.52 13.08 23.08
CA VAL A 75 -3.85 14.51 22.92
C VAL A 75 -4.13 14.88 21.47
N ILE A 76 -3.33 14.36 20.53
CA ILE A 76 -3.53 14.60 19.10
C ILE A 76 -4.87 14.00 18.65
N LYS A 77 -5.15 12.75 18.99
CA LYS A 77 -6.41 12.09 18.67
C LYS A 77 -7.61 12.86 19.20
N GLU A 78 -7.57 13.27 20.47
CA GLU A 78 -8.64 14.06 21.08
C GLU A 78 -8.85 15.39 20.36
N ASN A 79 -7.79 16.09 19.99
CA ASN A 79 -7.88 17.37 19.30
C ASN A 79 -8.44 17.21 17.88
N VAL A 80 -8.04 16.17 17.15
CA VAL A 80 -8.59 15.85 15.83
C VAL A 80 -10.09 15.53 15.92
N GLU A 81 -10.51 14.75 16.91
CA GLU A 81 -11.93 14.45 17.13
C GLU A 81 -12.73 15.69 17.56
N LYS A 82 -12.18 16.54 18.43
CA LYS A 82 -12.82 17.81 18.80
C LYS A 82 -13.01 18.73 17.58
N LEU A 83 -11.99 18.85 16.73
CA LEU A 83 -12.08 19.62 15.48
C LEU A 83 -13.13 19.04 14.54
N ASN A 84 -13.12 17.72 14.32
CA ASN A 84 -14.13 17.03 13.52
C ASN A 84 -15.55 17.34 13.99
N ASN A 85 -15.81 17.19 15.29
CA ASN A 85 -17.11 17.42 15.87
C ASN A 85 -17.52 18.90 15.78
N LEU A 86 -16.58 19.83 15.99
CA LEU A 86 -16.83 21.26 15.85
C LEU A 86 -17.27 21.62 14.42
N ILE A 87 -16.53 21.20 13.41
CA ILE A 87 -16.84 21.49 11.99
C ILE A 87 -18.17 20.87 11.58
N ILE A 88 -18.42 19.61 11.95
CA ILE A 88 -19.69 18.93 11.64
C ILE A 88 -20.87 19.64 12.29
N ASN A 89 -20.73 20.08 13.55
CA ASN A 89 -21.80 20.77 14.25
C ASN A 89 -22.06 22.14 13.61
N ILE A 90 -21.04 22.95 13.35
CA ILE A 90 -21.16 24.24 12.66
C ILE A 90 -21.86 24.08 11.30
N TYR A 91 -21.40 23.11 10.49
CA TYR A 91 -22.01 22.84 9.18
C TYR A 91 -23.48 22.46 9.30
N ARG A 92 -23.84 21.64 10.29
CA ARG A 92 -25.23 21.22 10.54
C ARG A 92 -26.09 22.36 11.02
N ASP A 93 -25.61 23.14 11.99
CA ASP A 93 -26.33 24.29 12.53
C ASP A 93 -26.65 25.30 11.42
N ILE A 94 -25.66 25.64 10.59
CA ILE A 94 -25.85 26.52 9.43
C ILE A 94 -26.90 25.96 8.46
N ARG A 95 -26.84 24.66 8.14
CA ARG A 95 -27.80 24.03 7.23
C ARG A 95 -29.21 24.01 7.79
N ASP A 96 -29.37 23.71 9.06
CA ASP A 96 -30.66 23.61 9.73
C ASP A 96 -31.33 25.00 9.88
N ASP A 97 -30.51 26.03 10.13
CA ASP A 97 -31.00 27.39 10.26
C ASP A 97 -31.24 28.10 8.91
N LEU A 98 -30.58 27.64 7.85
CA LEU A 98 -30.87 28.08 6.47
C LEU A 98 -32.07 27.36 5.84
N ALA A 99 -32.31 26.10 6.22
CA ALA A 99 -33.38 25.30 5.65
C ALA A 99 -34.75 25.68 6.22
N SER A 100 -35.78 25.76 5.36
CA SER A 100 -37.18 25.94 5.80
C SER A 100 -37.71 24.69 6.55
N CYS A 101 -37.13 23.51 6.28
CA CYS A 101 -37.43 22.26 6.95
C CYS A 101 -36.12 21.47 7.12
N PRO A 102 -35.56 21.36 8.33
CA PRO A 102 -34.34 20.59 8.59
C PRO A 102 -34.50 19.13 8.17
N PRO A 103 -33.43 18.48 7.64
CA PRO A 103 -33.47 17.08 7.25
C PRO A 103 -33.64 16.19 8.49
N ARG A 104 -34.35 15.06 8.33
CA ARG A 104 -34.51 14.08 9.41
C ARG A 104 -33.37 13.04 9.43
N THR A 105 -32.56 13.00 8.38
CA THR A 105 -31.43 12.06 8.27
C THR A 105 -30.17 12.82 7.91
N TYR A 106 -29.17 12.74 8.76
CA TYR A 106 -27.84 13.32 8.54
C TYR A 106 -26.83 12.22 8.19
N ARG A 107 -26.12 12.41 7.06
CA ARG A 107 -24.97 11.58 6.69
C ARG A 107 -23.72 12.37 7.02
N GLN A 108 -23.07 12.00 8.12
CA GLN A 108 -21.89 12.69 8.60
C GLN A 108 -20.64 12.06 7.98
N ILE A 109 -20.02 12.81 7.07
CA ILE A 109 -18.71 12.45 6.54
C ILE A 109 -17.66 13.19 7.38
N ARG A 110 -16.51 12.57 7.62
CA ARG A 110 -15.46 13.13 8.46
C ARG A 110 -14.97 14.49 7.91
N ALA A 111 -14.77 15.47 8.79
CA ALA A 111 -14.41 16.85 8.47
C ALA A 111 -13.07 17.29 9.09
N ALA A 112 -12.29 16.37 9.61
CA ALA A 112 -10.92 16.57 10.11
C ALA A 112 -10.00 15.52 9.54
N ALA A 113 -8.72 15.54 9.93
CA ALA A 113 -7.72 14.62 9.41
C ALA A 113 -8.17 13.15 9.49
N GLU A 114 -8.22 12.51 8.34
CA GLU A 114 -8.52 11.08 8.19
C GLU A 114 -7.31 10.22 8.52
N MET A 115 -6.12 10.80 8.34
CA MET A 115 -4.86 10.20 8.73
C MET A 115 -3.94 11.23 9.39
N THR A 116 -3.35 10.85 10.51
CA THR A 116 -2.35 11.63 11.24
C THR A 116 -1.07 10.83 11.32
N VAL A 117 0.05 11.43 10.95
CA VAL A 117 1.38 10.86 11.15
C VAL A 117 2.17 11.68 12.14
N VAL A 118 2.82 10.99 13.09
CA VAL A 118 3.77 11.60 14.02
C VAL A 118 5.16 11.33 13.48
N THR A 119 5.94 12.39 13.28
CA THR A 119 7.27 12.31 12.69
C THR A 119 8.33 12.72 13.68
N GLN A 120 9.55 12.22 13.51
CA GLN A 120 10.73 12.54 14.29
C GLN A 120 11.94 12.64 13.35
N ARG A 121 12.92 13.50 13.67
CA ARG A 121 14.21 13.47 12.98
C ARG A 121 15.02 12.24 13.40
N HIS A 122 15.82 11.74 12.48
CA HIS A 122 16.73 10.63 12.78
C HIS A 122 17.95 11.16 13.55
N ALA A 123 18.06 10.83 14.84
CA ALA A 123 19.14 11.35 15.68
C ALA A 123 20.52 10.87 15.24
N ASP A 124 20.62 9.56 14.92
CA ASP A 124 21.87 8.89 14.54
C ASP A 124 21.72 8.27 13.16
N PHE A 125 21.65 9.14 12.12
CA PHE A 125 21.44 8.69 10.74
C PHE A 125 22.58 7.80 10.26
N PRO A 126 22.32 6.54 9.86
CA PRO A 126 23.36 5.52 9.68
C PRO A 126 24.05 5.56 8.31
N LEU A 127 23.71 6.51 7.44
CA LEU A 127 24.28 6.64 6.09
C LEU A 127 25.02 7.98 5.96
N SER A 128 26.09 7.97 5.17
CA SER A 128 26.93 9.15 4.90
C SER A 128 27.00 9.48 3.40
N GLY A 129 27.84 10.43 3.03
CA GLY A 129 28.07 10.82 1.64
C GLY A 129 26.80 11.42 1.01
N VAL A 130 26.39 10.89 -0.12
CA VAL A 130 25.22 11.38 -0.88
C VAL A 130 23.89 11.26 -0.13
N TYR A 131 23.85 10.44 0.93
CA TYR A 131 22.65 10.25 1.76
C TYR A 131 22.61 11.20 2.97
N ALA A 132 23.71 11.85 3.34
CA ALA A 132 23.77 12.69 4.53
C ALA A 132 22.68 13.79 4.60
N PRO A 133 22.29 14.46 3.48
CA PRO A 133 21.22 15.45 3.49
C PRO A 133 19.84 14.88 3.88
N TRP A 134 19.64 13.57 3.73
CA TRP A 134 18.39 12.89 4.04
C TRP A 134 18.18 12.63 5.54
N ALA A 135 19.21 12.82 6.35
CA ALA A 135 19.13 12.77 7.82
C ALA A 135 18.11 13.78 8.40
N GLU A 136 17.96 14.92 7.74
CA GLU A 136 17.03 15.98 8.17
C GLU A 136 15.57 15.73 7.79
N VAL A 137 15.31 14.78 6.85
CA VAL A 137 13.96 14.44 6.44
C VAL A 137 13.23 13.70 7.56
N PRO A 138 12.02 14.15 7.96
CA PRO A 138 11.30 13.55 9.06
C PRO A 138 10.91 12.08 8.78
N LEU A 139 11.22 11.19 9.76
CA LEU A 139 10.77 9.81 9.80
C LEU A 139 9.36 9.72 10.39
N ILE A 140 8.48 8.94 9.77
CA ILE A 140 7.20 8.58 10.35
C ILE A 140 7.43 7.55 11.45
N ARG A 141 6.99 7.87 12.68
CA ARG A 141 7.10 7.01 13.87
C ARG A 141 5.77 6.39 14.29
N HIS A 142 4.68 7.06 13.99
CA HIS A 142 3.33 6.58 14.26
C HIS A 142 2.40 7.01 13.14
N SER A 143 1.47 6.12 12.79
CA SER A 143 0.34 6.40 11.91
C SER A 143 -0.96 6.16 12.65
N ILE A 144 -1.88 7.13 12.59
CA ILE A 144 -3.22 7.04 13.15
C ILE A 144 -4.19 7.23 11.98
N ILE A 145 -4.99 6.23 11.70
CA ILE A 145 -5.90 6.22 10.56
C ILE A 145 -7.33 6.13 11.09
N ALA A 146 -8.25 6.83 10.41
CA ALA A 146 -9.69 6.70 10.60
C ALA A 146 -10.30 6.06 9.35
N PRO A 147 -10.21 4.73 9.20
CA PRO A 147 -10.72 4.03 8.03
C PRO A 147 -12.27 3.88 8.05
N PRO A 148 -12.88 3.53 6.90
CA PRO A 148 -12.23 3.39 5.60
C PRO A 148 -11.79 4.73 5.01
N LEU A 149 -10.62 4.76 4.39
CA LEU A 149 -10.05 5.95 3.77
C LEU A 149 -10.15 5.82 2.24
N ILE A 150 -10.69 6.86 1.58
CA ILE A 150 -10.82 6.87 0.11
C ILE A 150 -9.86 7.91 -0.46
N LEU A 151 -8.97 7.47 -1.35
CA LEU A 151 -7.94 8.28 -2.00
C LEU A 151 -8.12 8.25 -3.52
N ASN A 152 -7.77 9.36 -4.19
CA ASN A 152 -7.88 9.50 -5.63
C ASN A 152 -6.53 9.88 -6.25
N PRO A 153 -5.54 8.97 -6.27
CA PRO A 153 -4.26 9.22 -6.90
C PRO A 153 -4.41 9.50 -8.41
N PRO A 154 -3.46 10.21 -9.03
CA PRO A 154 -3.55 10.60 -10.43
C PRO A 154 -3.73 9.42 -11.38
N MET A 155 -3.05 8.31 -11.09
CA MET A 155 -3.03 7.11 -11.93
C MET A 155 -3.51 5.88 -11.15
N ASN A 156 -4.01 4.87 -11.89
CA ASN A 156 -4.47 3.60 -11.34
C ASN A 156 -3.84 2.37 -12.03
N LYS A 157 -2.81 2.58 -12.85
CA LYS A 157 -2.03 1.53 -13.52
C LYS A 157 -0.57 1.93 -13.63
N ARG A 158 0.30 0.94 -13.74
CA ARG A 158 1.74 1.10 -13.97
C ARG A 158 2.09 0.80 -15.43
N THR A 159 3.03 1.57 -15.98
CA THR A 159 3.67 1.30 -17.28
C THR A 159 5.18 1.20 -17.08
N GLY A 160 5.88 0.58 -18.02
CA GLY A 160 7.33 0.43 -18.00
C GLY A 160 7.86 -0.57 -16.96
N SER A 161 9.17 -0.64 -16.88
CA SER A 161 9.96 -1.55 -16.04
C SER A 161 10.80 -0.78 -15.02
N PHE A 162 11.39 -1.50 -14.08
CA PHE A 162 12.41 -0.95 -13.19
C PHE A 162 13.78 -1.28 -13.79
N GLU A 163 14.58 -0.23 -14.02
CA GLU A 163 15.84 -0.34 -14.75
C GLU A 163 17.04 -0.24 -13.79
N LYS A 164 18.03 -1.10 -14.00
CA LYS A 164 19.30 -0.97 -13.29
C LYS A 164 20.11 0.16 -13.91
N THR A 165 20.58 1.10 -13.08
CA THR A 165 21.45 2.20 -13.50
C THR A 165 22.86 2.05 -12.94
N THR A 166 23.83 2.67 -13.60
CA THR A 166 25.24 2.76 -13.14
C THR A 166 25.51 4.00 -12.30
N ARG A 167 24.53 4.91 -12.16
CA ARG A 167 24.66 6.12 -11.38
C ARG A 167 23.75 6.05 -10.15
N ASN A 168 24.32 6.40 -8.99
CA ASN A 168 23.52 6.46 -7.76
C ASN A 168 22.47 7.59 -7.87
N PRO A 169 21.15 7.26 -7.85
CA PRO A 169 20.10 8.27 -7.95
C PRO A 169 20.18 9.33 -6.84
N ALA A 170 20.62 8.97 -5.64
CA ALA A 170 20.77 9.88 -4.53
C ALA A 170 21.76 11.02 -4.79
N SER A 171 22.66 10.87 -5.77
CA SER A 171 23.62 11.91 -6.15
C SER A 171 23.06 12.95 -7.12
N LEU A 172 21.85 12.74 -7.66
CA LEU A 172 21.30 13.55 -8.73
C LEU A 172 20.44 14.72 -8.25
N PHE A 173 20.02 14.69 -6.99
CA PHE A 173 19.15 15.70 -6.40
C PHE A 173 19.35 15.80 -4.90
N GLN A 174 18.87 16.89 -4.31
CA GLN A 174 18.91 17.13 -2.87
C GLN A 174 17.49 17.32 -2.35
N PRO A 175 17.18 16.84 -1.13
CA PRO A 175 15.86 17.04 -0.55
C PRO A 175 15.62 18.50 -0.17
N VAL A 176 14.46 19.03 -0.53
CA VAL A 176 13.86 20.14 0.18
C VAL A 176 13.15 19.52 1.38
N VAL A 177 13.79 19.59 2.56
CA VAL A 177 13.42 18.78 3.75
C VAL A 177 11.93 18.78 4.06
N ASN A 178 11.28 19.96 3.95
CA ASN A 178 9.87 20.12 4.24
C ASN A 178 8.92 19.49 3.20
N ASP A 179 9.43 19.06 2.05
CA ASP A 179 8.63 18.45 0.99
C ASP A 179 8.67 16.91 0.98
N TRP A 180 9.44 16.33 1.89
CA TRP A 180 9.63 14.90 1.98
C TRP A 180 9.25 14.32 3.35
N LEU A 181 8.82 13.08 3.34
CA LEU A 181 8.65 12.23 4.50
C LEU A 181 9.34 10.90 4.26
N CYS A 182 9.81 10.26 5.33
CA CYS A 182 10.36 8.92 5.27
C CYS A 182 9.43 7.95 6.00
N TYR A 183 9.01 6.88 5.30
CA TYR A 183 8.37 5.71 5.89
C TYR A 183 9.43 4.60 6.01
N PRO A 184 9.97 4.33 7.20
CA PRO A 184 10.89 3.23 7.41
C PRO A 184 10.10 1.92 7.47
N ALA A 185 10.05 1.19 6.34
CA ALA A 185 9.24 0.00 6.15
C ALA A 185 9.99 -1.27 6.58
N LYS A 186 9.34 -2.13 7.36
CA LYS A 186 9.75 -3.54 7.52
C LYS A 186 9.20 -4.36 6.35
N VAL A 187 10.07 -4.91 5.53
CA VAL A 187 9.73 -5.71 4.35
C VAL A 187 10.30 -7.10 4.55
N GLY A 188 9.47 -8.03 5.04
CA GLY A 188 10.00 -9.23 5.65
C GLY A 188 10.96 -8.86 6.78
N ALA A 189 12.17 -9.44 6.75
CA ALA A 189 13.23 -9.13 7.71
C ALA A 189 14.10 -7.90 7.35
N LEU A 190 13.82 -7.24 6.22
CA LEU A 190 14.57 -6.07 5.75
C LEU A 190 13.98 -4.78 6.30
N VAL A 191 14.82 -3.74 6.38
CA VAL A 191 14.38 -2.35 6.61
C VAL A 191 14.69 -1.54 5.38
N ILE A 192 13.64 -0.96 4.77
CA ILE A 192 13.75 -0.10 3.61
C ILE A 192 13.27 1.30 3.99
N TYR A 193 14.13 2.30 3.83
CA TYR A 193 13.74 3.70 4.02
C TYR A 193 13.06 4.20 2.75
N VAL A 194 11.74 4.35 2.80
CA VAL A 194 10.93 4.85 1.68
C VAL A 194 10.70 6.33 1.87
N TYR A 195 11.53 7.15 1.22
CA TYR A 195 11.33 8.59 1.13
C TYR A 195 10.31 8.87 0.04
N PHE A 196 9.25 9.60 0.37
CA PHE A 196 8.27 10.03 -0.62
C PHE A 196 8.03 11.54 -0.53
N HIS A 197 7.93 12.16 -1.70
CA HIS A 197 7.63 13.57 -1.83
C HIS A 197 6.15 13.84 -1.52
N LYS A 198 5.83 14.99 -0.91
CA LYS A 198 4.46 15.36 -0.53
C LYS A 198 3.47 15.40 -1.70
N VAL A 199 3.94 15.58 -2.94
CA VAL A 199 3.09 15.44 -4.14
C VAL A 199 2.39 14.09 -4.21
N PHE A 200 2.98 13.06 -3.60
CA PHE A 200 2.46 11.70 -3.53
C PHE A 200 2.10 11.26 -2.10
N ILE A 201 1.72 12.21 -1.26
CA ILE A 201 1.35 11.91 0.14
C ILE A 201 0.23 10.86 0.23
N GLU A 202 -0.77 10.93 -0.66
CA GLU A 202 -1.87 9.96 -0.76
C GLU A 202 -1.41 8.54 -1.14
N LEU A 203 -0.17 8.39 -1.62
CA LEU A 203 0.42 7.10 -1.96
C LEU A 203 1.42 6.61 -0.90
N GLY A 204 2.16 7.53 -0.29
CA GLY A 204 3.14 7.18 0.75
C GLY A 204 2.52 6.73 2.06
N LEU A 205 1.44 7.37 2.48
CA LEU A 205 0.78 7.06 3.74
C LEU A 205 0.13 5.66 3.78
N PRO A 206 -0.52 5.16 2.71
CA PRO A 206 -1.08 3.80 2.67
C PRO A 206 -0.08 2.65 2.84
N LEU A 207 1.23 2.90 2.81
CA LEU A 207 2.23 1.88 3.11
C LEU A 207 2.00 1.23 4.47
N CYS A 208 1.41 1.92 5.44
CA CYS A 208 1.11 1.39 6.77
C CYS A 208 0.13 0.20 6.77
N ASN A 209 -0.69 0.03 5.74
CA ASN A 209 -1.53 -1.15 5.58
C ASN A 209 -0.79 -2.33 4.93
N LEU A 210 0.40 -2.11 4.36
CA LEU A 210 1.17 -3.17 3.71
C LEU A 210 2.43 -3.57 4.47
N PHE A 211 3.11 -2.61 5.09
CA PHE A 211 4.39 -2.83 5.74
C PHE A 211 4.38 -2.29 7.16
N GLU A 212 4.85 -3.06 8.11
CA GLU A 212 5.04 -2.60 9.49
C GLU A 212 6.05 -1.45 9.52
N LEU A 213 5.86 -0.48 10.42
CA LEU A 213 6.87 0.56 10.69
C LEU A 213 8.06 -0.02 11.44
N ALA A 214 9.26 0.38 11.06
CA ALA A 214 10.48 0.06 11.79
C ALA A 214 10.43 0.63 13.21
N ASP A 215 10.84 -0.18 14.18
CA ASP A 215 10.97 0.21 15.59
C ASP A 215 12.34 0.83 15.90
N ASP A 216 12.60 1.19 17.16
CA ASP A 216 13.85 1.84 17.53
C ASP A 216 15.09 0.95 17.25
N PRO A 217 15.10 -0.35 17.60
CA PRO A 217 16.20 -1.26 17.23
C PRO A 217 16.46 -1.37 15.73
N ASP A 218 15.39 -1.31 14.91
CA ASP A 218 15.54 -1.34 13.45
C ASP A 218 16.20 -0.07 12.90
N LEU A 219 15.96 1.08 13.54
CA LEU A 219 16.51 2.38 13.13
C LEU A 219 17.94 2.62 13.62
N GLU A 220 18.43 1.88 14.61
CA GLU A 220 19.82 1.93 15.07
C GLU A 220 20.78 1.28 14.06
N ARG A 221 20.26 0.42 13.17
CA ARG A 221 21.02 -0.24 12.13
C ARG A 221 20.89 0.46 10.77
N LYS A 222 21.87 0.24 9.91
CA LYS A 222 21.82 0.70 8.52
C LYS A 222 20.64 0.02 7.80
N PRO A 223 19.83 0.77 7.00
CA PRO A 223 18.79 0.18 6.19
C PRO A 223 19.38 -0.74 5.12
N ASP A 224 18.62 -1.75 4.70
CA ASP A 224 19.01 -2.65 3.61
C ASP A 224 18.85 -1.96 2.24
N ALA A 225 17.93 -1.01 2.13
CA ALA A 225 17.75 -0.19 0.92
C ALA A 225 17.16 1.19 1.24
N VAL A 226 17.33 2.10 0.28
CA VAL A 226 16.73 3.44 0.28
C VAL A 226 15.95 3.63 -1.01
N TYR A 227 14.71 4.11 -0.91
CA TYR A 227 13.86 4.36 -2.05
C TYR A 227 13.32 5.80 -2.05
N PHE A 228 13.53 6.53 -3.14
CA PHE A 228 13.06 7.89 -3.36
C PHE A 228 11.89 7.90 -4.34
N TYR A 229 10.69 8.19 -3.85
CA TYR A 229 9.47 8.23 -4.63
C TYR A 229 8.96 9.67 -4.78
N GLY A 230 8.95 10.16 -6.01
CA GLY A 230 8.58 11.54 -6.32
C GLY A 230 9.77 12.47 -6.50
N VAL A 231 10.87 11.97 -7.11
CA VAL A 231 12.06 12.79 -7.42
C VAL A 231 11.68 13.95 -8.34
N PRO A 232 12.03 15.20 -8.00
CA PRO A 232 11.60 16.38 -8.74
C PRO A 232 12.26 16.50 -10.11
N GLY A 233 11.52 17.12 -11.05
CA GLY A 233 12.03 17.47 -12.38
C GLY A 233 12.42 16.27 -13.24
N ASP A 234 13.43 16.48 -14.05
CA ASP A 234 13.95 15.53 -15.03
C ASP A 234 15.27 14.88 -14.57
N CYS A 235 15.53 14.87 -13.25
CA CYS A 235 16.80 14.39 -12.68
C CYS A 235 17.10 12.91 -13.02
N LEU A 236 16.07 12.12 -13.30
CA LEU A 236 16.21 10.71 -13.66
C LEU A 236 16.15 10.45 -15.17
N ASP A 237 15.96 11.49 -16.00
CA ASP A 237 15.90 11.32 -17.44
C ASP A 237 17.29 11.03 -18.03
N GLY A 238 17.34 10.07 -18.94
CA GLY A 238 18.58 9.70 -19.64
C GLY A 238 19.61 8.89 -18.82
N ILE A 239 19.27 8.49 -17.58
CA ILE A 239 20.15 7.59 -16.79
C ILE A 239 19.86 6.11 -17.03
N ALA A 240 18.70 5.80 -17.63
CA ALA A 240 18.25 4.48 -18.08
C ALA A 240 17.19 4.67 -19.18
N ASP A 241 16.78 3.59 -19.82
CA ASP A 241 15.74 3.60 -20.88
C ASP A 241 14.38 4.04 -20.32
N PHE A 242 14.13 3.74 -19.04
CA PHE A 242 12.93 4.17 -18.33
C PHE A 242 13.31 4.76 -16.97
N PRO A 243 12.69 5.90 -16.53
CA PRO A 243 13.18 6.67 -15.39
C PRO A 243 12.77 6.11 -14.01
N THR A 244 12.27 4.88 -13.94
CA THR A 244 12.09 4.17 -12.67
C THR A 244 13.28 3.26 -12.44
N VAL A 245 14.23 3.71 -11.63
CA VAL A 245 15.57 3.14 -11.58
C VAL A 245 15.94 2.58 -10.21
N PHE A 246 16.87 1.63 -10.19
CA PHE A 246 17.56 1.20 -8.99
C PHE A 246 19.07 1.07 -9.25
N PHE A 247 19.84 1.15 -8.17
CA PHE A 247 21.30 1.15 -8.16
C PHE A 247 21.80 0.27 -7.01
N GLU A 248 22.87 -0.47 -7.27
CA GLU A 248 23.59 -1.21 -6.24
C GLU A 248 24.72 -0.34 -5.70
N ASP A 249 24.55 0.19 -4.50
CA ASP A 249 25.58 0.95 -3.80
C ASP A 249 26.47 -0.02 -3.01
N GLU A 250 27.50 -0.52 -3.68
CA GLU A 250 28.44 -1.47 -3.07
C GLU A 250 29.25 -0.83 -1.94
N ASP A 251 29.58 0.45 -2.05
CA ASP A 251 30.35 1.19 -1.03
C ASP A 251 29.57 1.27 0.29
N ASN A 252 28.29 1.50 0.21
CA ASN A 252 27.40 1.50 1.37
C ASN A 252 26.76 0.12 1.65
N GLY A 253 26.86 -0.84 0.73
CA GLY A 253 26.27 -2.17 0.84
C GLY A 253 24.74 -2.14 0.94
N ILE A 254 24.08 -1.24 0.19
CA ILE A 254 22.64 -1.06 0.12
C ILE A 254 22.17 -1.01 -1.33
N LEU A 255 20.86 -1.18 -1.52
CA LEU A 255 20.20 -0.81 -2.78
C LEU A 255 19.61 0.58 -2.67
N THR A 256 19.69 1.34 -3.77
CA THR A 256 19.04 2.65 -3.88
C THR A 256 18.09 2.64 -5.06
N ALA A 257 16.88 3.16 -4.89
CA ALA A 257 15.91 3.26 -5.98
C ALA A 257 15.32 4.67 -6.07
N ALA A 258 14.83 5.04 -7.26
CA ALA A 258 14.19 6.32 -7.47
C ALA A 258 13.09 6.23 -8.55
N VAL A 259 12.03 7.03 -8.35
CA VAL A 259 10.91 7.19 -9.28
C VAL A 259 10.56 8.68 -9.37
N PRO A 260 10.31 9.22 -10.59
CA PRO A 260 10.01 10.64 -10.78
C PRO A 260 8.73 11.12 -10.10
N GLY A 261 8.69 12.42 -9.75
CA GLY A 261 7.53 13.12 -9.19
C GLY A 261 6.52 13.61 -10.23
N ARG A 262 6.43 12.95 -11.39
CA ARG A 262 5.48 13.28 -12.46
C ARG A 262 4.18 12.51 -12.30
N GLU A 263 3.09 13.08 -12.81
CA GLU A 263 1.73 12.53 -12.65
C GLU A 263 1.59 11.08 -13.13
N GLU A 264 2.26 10.71 -14.25
CA GLU A 264 2.25 9.37 -14.81
C GLU A 264 2.80 8.27 -13.86
N PHE A 265 3.58 8.67 -12.85
CA PHE A 265 4.10 7.80 -11.81
C PHE A 265 3.25 7.82 -10.53
N GLY A 266 2.18 8.61 -10.50
CA GLY A 266 1.26 8.75 -9.36
C GLY A 266 0.34 7.55 -9.16
N TYR A 267 0.91 6.34 -9.10
CA TYR A 267 0.18 5.09 -8.85
C TYR A 267 0.87 4.27 -7.76
N PHE A 268 0.10 3.82 -6.80
CA PHE A 268 0.60 3.04 -5.66
C PHE A 268 1.40 1.78 -6.06
N GLY A 269 1.09 1.22 -7.22
CA GLY A 269 1.82 0.09 -7.76
C GLY A 269 3.30 0.36 -8.05
N TYR A 270 3.71 1.60 -8.35
CA TYR A 270 5.15 1.95 -8.46
C TYR A 270 5.82 1.88 -7.09
N LEU A 271 5.15 2.41 -6.06
CA LEU A 271 5.67 2.44 -4.70
C LEU A 271 5.82 1.02 -4.14
N LYS A 272 4.74 0.25 -4.11
CA LYS A 272 4.73 -1.13 -3.62
C LYS A 272 5.73 -2.02 -4.38
N LYS A 273 5.63 -2.02 -5.72
CA LYS A 273 6.41 -2.98 -6.54
C LYS A 273 7.91 -2.69 -6.53
N MET A 274 8.33 -1.42 -6.41
CA MET A 274 9.75 -1.11 -6.23
C MET A 274 10.27 -1.63 -4.89
N VAL A 275 9.54 -1.43 -3.81
CA VAL A 275 9.91 -1.98 -2.48
C VAL A 275 10.09 -3.50 -2.55
N LEU A 276 9.15 -4.20 -3.19
CA LEU A 276 9.24 -5.66 -3.36
C LEU A 276 10.35 -6.09 -4.31
N THR A 277 10.64 -5.30 -5.34
CA THR A 277 11.79 -5.54 -6.24
C THR A 277 13.11 -5.45 -5.48
N LEU A 278 13.29 -4.44 -4.65
CA LEU A 278 14.48 -4.28 -3.80
C LEU A 278 14.63 -5.46 -2.83
N HIS A 279 13.52 -5.88 -2.19
CA HIS A 279 13.50 -7.07 -1.34
C HIS A 279 13.98 -8.31 -2.12
N ASN A 280 13.39 -8.58 -3.28
CA ASN A 280 13.69 -9.79 -4.05
C ASN A 280 15.15 -9.82 -4.53
N ILE A 281 15.70 -8.67 -4.97
CA ILE A 281 17.12 -8.57 -5.34
C ILE A 281 18.02 -8.92 -4.15
N LEU A 282 17.73 -8.38 -2.97
CA LEU A 282 18.50 -8.66 -1.75
C LEU A 282 18.38 -10.14 -1.35
N MET A 283 17.20 -10.73 -1.48
CA MET A 283 17.01 -12.16 -1.19
C MET A 283 17.79 -13.04 -2.16
N MET A 284 17.76 -12.75 -3.46
CA MET A 284 18.58 -13.48 -4.45
C MET A 284 20.08 -13.37 -4.15
N LYS A 285 20.58 -12.19 -3.82
CA LYS A 285 21.97 -11.98 -3.41
C LYS A 285 22.38 -12.75 -2.14
N ARG A 286 21.40 -13.03 -1.26
CA ARG A 286 21.57 -13.87 -0.07
C ARG A 286 21.37 -15.38 -0.38
N GLY A 287 21.16 -15.75 -1.64
CA GLY A 287 20.94 -17.13 -2.08
C GLY A 287 19.58 -17.71 -1.70
N ARG A 288 18.61 -16.87 -1.35
CA ARG A 288 17.21 -17.23 -1.10
C ARG A 288 16.39 -17.20 -2.40
N LEU A 289 15.33 -17.98 -2.46
CA LEU A 289 14.43 -18.03 -3.61
C LEU A 289 13.23 -17.11 -3.39
N PRO A 290 13.16 -15.93 -4.02
CA PRO A 290 11.91 -15.14 -4.04
C PRO A 290 10.83 -15.85 -4.85
N PHE A 291 9.56 -15.67 -4.45
CA PHE A 291 8.41 -16.17 -5.19
C PHE A 291 7.33 -15.10 -5.34
N HIS A 292 6.53 -15.19 -6.41
CA HIS A 292 5.28 -14.44 -6.57
C HIS A 292 4.13 -15.40 -6.36
N GLY A 293 3.50 -15.29 -5.20
CA GLY A 293 2.50 -16.26 -4.79
C GLY A 293 1.89 -15.94 -3.43
N ALA A 294 0.86 -16.69 -3.09
CA ALA A 294 0.26 -16.69 -1.77
C ALA A 294 0.83 -17.86 -0.94
N PHE A 295 1.19 -17.62 0.30
CA PHE A 295 1.62 -18.65 1.22
C PHE A 295 0.76 -18.63 2.47
N VAL A 296 0.14 -19.76 2.77
CA VAL A 296 -0.84 -19.88 3.84
C VAL A 296 -0.62 -21.14 4.66
N ARG A 297 -0.90 -21.05 5.95
CA ARG A 297 -1.04 -22.19 6.85
C ARG A 297 -2.50 -22.49 7.05
N VAL A 298 -2.91 -23.69 6.65
CA VAL A 298 -4.28 -24.19 6.78
C VAL A 298 -4.32 -25.13 7.99
N ILE A 299 -5.23 -24.87 8.91
CA ILE A 299 -5.46 -25.67 10.12
C ILE A 299 -6.80 -26.39 9.98
N LEU A 300 -6.79 -27.70 9.92
CA LEU A 300 -7.99 -28.51 9.76
C LEU A 300 -8.65 -28.82 11.11
N LYS A 301 -9.98 -28.98 11.10
CA LYS A 301 -10.70 -29.55 12.24
C LYS A 301 -10.13 -30.95 12.54
N GLY A 302 -9.63 -31.15 13.74
CA GLY A 302 -8.91 -32.36 14.11
C GLY A 302 -7.41 -32.19 14.28
N GLY A 303 -6.90 -30.93 14.15
CA GLY A 303 -5.54 -30.54 14.52
C GLY A 303 -4.46 -30.87 13.51
N LYS A 304 -4.80 -31.34 12.30
CA LYS A 304 -3.82 -31.43 11.20
C LYS A 304 -3.60 -30.06 10.57
N GLU A 305 -2.36 -29.79 10.17
CA GLU A 305 -1.96 -28.52 9.55
C GLU A 305 -1.23 -28.80 8.24
N ALA A 306 -1.30 -27.83 7.32
CA ALA A 306 -0.55 -27.84 6.08
C ALA A 306 -0.16 -26.41 5.67
N ASN A 307 1.06 -26.23 5.22
CA ASN A 307 1.57 -24.98 4.69
C ASN A 307 1.60 -25.06 3.16
N VAL A 308 0.81 -24.23 2.51
CA VAL A 308 0.56 -24.28 1.07
C VAL A 308 1.11 -23.01 0.43
N LEU A 309 2.09 -23.16 -0.47
CA LEU A 309 2.61 -22.11 -1.33
C LEU A 309 1.94 -22.23 -2.70
N LEU A 310 1.15 -21.24 -3.07
CA LEU A 310 0.46 -21.15 -4.35
C LEU A 310 1.13 -20.07 -5.20
N ILE A 311 1.92 -20.45 -6.19
CA ILE A 311 2.59 -19.55 -7.13
C ILE A 311 1.68 -19.27 -8.31
N GLY A 312 1.52 -17.99 -8.66
CA GLY A 312 0.68 -17.55 -9.78
C GLY A 312 0.70 -16.05 -9.95
N ASP A 313 0.53 -15.56 -11.18
CA ASP A 313 0.47 -14.12 -11.47
C ASP A 313 -0.87 -13.51 -11.01
N SER A 314 -0.99 -12.19 -11.08
CA SER A 314 -2.24 -11.47 -10.82
C SER A 314 -3.37 -12.02 -11.69
N GLY A 315 -4.49 -12.43 -11.07
CA GLY A 315 -5.62 -13.04 -11.76
C GLY A 315 -5.49 -14.55 -12.04
N ALA A 316 -4.40 -15.20 -11.59
CA ALA A 316 -4.27 -16.67 -11.68
C ALA A 316 -5.20 -17.44 -10.74
N GLY A 317 -5.92 -16.73 -9.87
CA GLY A 317 -6.85 -17.35 -8.92
C GLY A 317 -6.27 -17.57 -7.51
N LYS A 318 -5.13 -16.94 -7.16
CA LYS A 318 -4.53 -17.08 -5.81
C LYS A 318 -5.52 -16.73 -4.71
N SER A 319 -6.04 -15.52 -4.74
CA SER A 319 -6.97 -15.03 -3.72
C SER A 319 -8.30 -15.78 -3.75
N GLU A 320 -8.80 -16.11 -4.95
CA GLU A 320 -10.02 -16.91 -5.12
C GLU A 320 -9.83 -18.34 -4.59
N THR A 321 -8.63 -18.93 -4.70
CA THR A 321 -8.32 -20.24 -4.11
C THR A 321 -8.30 -20.19 -2.59
N LEU A 322 -7.68 -19.16 -2.01
CA LEU A 322 -7.70 -18.94 -0.56
C LEU A 322 -9.12 -18.75 -0.04
N GLU A 323 -9.94 -18.07 -0.82
CA GLU A 323 -11.35 -17.87 -0.50
C GLU A 323 -12.18 -19.15 -0.65
N ALA A 324 -11.90 -19.96 -1.67
CA ALA A 324 -12.51 -21.27 -1.86
C ALA A 324 -12.18 -22.20 -0.67
N PHE A 325 -10.95 -22.17 -0.16
CA PHE A 325 -10.59 -22.88 1.07
C PHE A 325 -11.44 -22.43 2.26
N ARG A 326 -11.77 -21.15 2.39
CA ARG A 326 -12.68 -20.66 3.43
C ARG A 326 -14.11 -21.14 3.23
N LYS A 327 -14.63 -21.14 2.01
CA LYS A 327 -16.02 -21.58 1.70
C LYS A 327 -16.21 -23.09 1.91
N VAL A 328 -15.23 -23.89 1.51
CA VAL A 328 -15.19 -25.34 1.81
C VAL A 328 -14.87 -25.56 3.29
N GLY A 329 -14.30 -24.55 3.92
CA GLY A 329 -13.71 -24.60 5.24
C GLY A 329 -14.67 -24.76 6.39
N ASP A 330 -15.91 -24.27 6.29
CA ASP A 330 -16.87 -24.40 7.39
C ASP A 330 -17.11 -25.87 7.81
N GLU A 331 -16.83 -26.81 6.92
CA GLU A 331 -16.89 -28.23 7.22
C GLU A 331 -15.56 -28.83 7.68
N PHE A 332 -14.41 -28.43 7.08
CA PHE A 332 -13.11 -29.11 7.26
C PHE A 332 -12.02 -28.21 7.85
N ILE A 333 -12.03 -26.91 7.59
CA ILE A 333 -10.98 -25.97 8.02
C ILE A 333 -11.41 -25.31 9.34
N GLN A 334 -10.50 -25.31 10.30
CA GLN A 334 -10.67 -24.62 11.58
C GLN A 334 -10.20 -23.17 11.48
N ASP A 335 -9.03 -22.96 10.85
CA ASP A 335 -8.42 -21.64 10.71
C ASP A 335 -7.48 -21.58 9.50
N MET A 336 -7.17 -20.38 9.02
CA MET A 336 -6.24 -20.12 7.94
C MET A 336 -5.43 -18.86 8.25
N ILE A 337 -4.12 -19.02 8.36
CA ILE A 337 -3.17 -17.94 8.63
C ILE A 337 -2.45 -17.59 7.34
N ILE A 338 -2.57 -16.32 6.92
CA ILE A 338 -1.83 -15.79 5.77
C ILE A 338 -0.43 -15.43 6.21
N ILE A 339 0.58 -15.91 5.49
CA ILE A 339 1.99 -15.63 5.73
C ILE A 339 2.52 -14.70 4.63
N ALA A 340 2.10 -14.92 3.38
CA ALA A 340 2.35 -14.04 2.25
C ALA A 340 1.10 -13.99 1.36
N ASP A 341 0.72 -12.79 0.91
CA ASP A 341 -0.41 -12.60 -0.03
C ASP A 341 0.07 -12.49 -1.48
N ASP A 342 1.18 -11.80 -1.72
CA ASP A 342 1.67 -11.48 -3.07
C ASP A 342 3.12 -11.90 -3.29
N MET A 343 4.02 -11.60 -2.36
CA MET A 343 5.44 -11.90 -2.45
C MET A 343 5.99 -12.53 -1.17
N GLY A 344 7.04 -13.33 -1.36
CA GLY A 344 7.79 -13.91 -0.27
C GLY A 344 9.13 -14.43 -0.73
N SER A 345 9.84 -15.09 0.16
CA SER A 345 11.10 -15.75 -0.15
C SER A 345 11.25 -17.05 0.62
N ILE A 346 11.99 -18.01 0.04
CA ILE A 346 12.29 -19.28 0.66
C ILE A 346 13.76 -19.29 1.02
N ASP A 347 14.06 -19.69 2.24
CA ASP A 347 15.42 -19.90 2.77
C ASP A 347 15.66 -21.37 3.06
N LEU A 348 16.92 -21.76 3.06
CA LEU A 348 17.38 -23.10 3.46
C LEU A 348 18.35 -22.95 4.62
N PRO A 349 17.89 -22.99 5.86
CA PRO A 349 18.76 -22.95 7.03
C PRO A 349 19.70 -24.17 7.05
N VAL A 350 20.92 -23.97 7.56
CA VAL A 350 21.90 -25.04 7.69
C VAL A 350 21.35 -26.17 8.55
N GLY A 351 21.25 -27.37 7.97
CA GLY A 351 20.75 -28.57 8.66
C GLY A 351 19.22 -28.62 8.87
N GLY A 352 18.48 -27.69 8.23
CA GLY A 352 17.01 -27.65 8.25
C GLY A 352 16.37 -27.85 6.86
N GLY A 353 15.04 -28.00 6.85
CA GLY A 353 14.25 -28.00 5.62
C GLY A 353 13.99 -26.58 5.10
N PRO A 354 13.39 -26.46 3.90
CA PRO A 354 13.03 -25.16 3.31
C PRO A 354 11.99 -24.44 4.17
N LEU A 355 12.27 -23.16 4.46
CA LEU A 355 11.38 -22.27 5.19
C LEU A 355 10.94 -21.11 4.31
N ALA A 356 9.65 -20.85 4.22
CA ALA A 356 9.10 -19.69 3.51
C ALA A 356 8.77 -18.56 4.49
N TYR A 357 8.94 -17.34 3.98
CA TYR A 357 8.73 -16.06 4.66
C TYR A 357 7.91 -15.14 3.77
N GLY A 358 7.07 -14.31 4.36
CA GLY A 358 6.37 -13.24 3.65
C GLY A 358 7.21 -11.95 3.54
N THR A 359 6.59 -10.93 2.96
CA THR A 359 7.16 -9.58 2.81
C THR A 359 6.27 -8.51 3.43
N GLU A 360 4.96 -8.70 3.39
CA GLU A 360 3.93 -7.71 3.65
C GLU A 360 2.99 -8.19 4.74
N ILE A 361 2.51 -7.27 5.57
CA ILE A 361 1.44 -7.53 6.55
C ILE A 361 0.05 -7.36 5.96
N GLY A 362 -0.06 -6.81 4.75
CA GLY A 362 -1.32 -6.50 4.10
C GLY A 362 -1.39 -6.98 2.66
N ALA A 363 -2.59 -6.88 2.11
CA ALA A 363 -2.89 -7.20 0.72
C ALA A 363 -3.19 -5.94 -0.10
N PHE A 364 -2.80 -5.94 -1.38
CA PHE A 364 -3.14 -4.91 -2.35
C PHE A 364 -3.96 -5.52 -3.47
N LEU A 365 -5.28 -5.44 -3.35
CA LEU A 365 -6.24 -6.16 -4.17
C LEU A 365 -7.00 -5.22 -5.10
N ARG A 366 -7.61 -5.78 -6.15
CA ARG A 366 -8.64 -5.06 -6.92
C ARG A 366 -9.96 -5.14 -6.17
N VAL A 367 -10.71 -4.03 -6.18
CA VAL A 367 -12.06 -4.01 -5.60
C VAL A 367 -12.99 -4.99 -6.33
N ASP A 368 -12.83 -5.12 -7.66
CA ASP A 368 -13.63 -6.04 -8.48
C ASP A 368 -13.38 -7.53 -8.17
N ASP A 369 -12.21 -7.86 -7.62
CA ASP A 369 -11.82 -9.24 -7.27
C ASP A 369 -12.14 -9.57 -5.79
N LEU A 370 -12.75 -8.62 -5.02
CA LEU A 370 -13.15 -8.87 -3.65
C LEU A 370 -14.38 -9.78 -3.62
N GLY A 371 -14.16 -11.03 -3.26
CA GLY A 371 -15.23 -11.95 -2.90
C GLY A 371 -15.46 -12.01 -1.38
N PRO A 372 -16.47 -12.72 -0.90
CA PRO A 372 -16.74 -12.90 0.53
C PRO A 372 -15.68 -13.76 1.22
N GLY A 373 -14.44 -13.31 1.31
CA GLY A 373 -13.29 -14.01 1.87
C GLY A 373 -12.59 -13.29 3.01
N TYR A 374 -11.31 -13.63 3.25
CA TYR A 374 -10.50 -13.05 4.33
C TYR A 374 -10.35 -11.53 4.21
N ALA A 375 -10.28 -11.01 2.99
CA ALA A 375 -10.17 -9.59 2.71
C ALA A 375 -11.47 -8.85 3.02
N PHE A 376 -12.62 -9.47 2.78
CA PHE A 376 -13.93 -8.84 2.98
C PHE A 376 -14.19 -8.52 4.45
N GLY A 377 -13.72 -9.35 5.38
CA GLY A 377 -13.85 -9.12 6.81
C GLY A 377 -12.98 -7.99 7.37
N GLN A 378 -12.10 -7.39 6.55
CA GLN A 378 -11.18 -6.31 6.92
C GLN A 378 -11.50 -4.98 6.21
N LEU A 379 -12.66 -4.86 5.56
CA LEU A 379 -13.05 -3.66 4.79
C LEU A 379 -13.16 -2.40 5.66
N ASP A 380 -13.45 -2.55 6.93
CA ASP A 380 -13.48 -1.45 7.89
C ASP A 380 -12.09 -0.87 8.19
N ALA A 381 -11.01 -1.62 7.93
CA ALA A 381 -9.62 -1.15 8.01
C ALA A 381 -9.04 -0.69 6.66
N ALA A 382 -9.87 -0.59 5.63
CA ALA A 382 -9.45 -0.40 4.25
C ALA A 382 -8.96 1.02 3.93
N ILE A 383 -7.95 1.09 3.04
CA ILE A 383 -7.65 2.29 2.26
C ILE A 383 -7.95 1.95 0.79
N ILE A 384 -8.93 2.65 0.22
CA ILE A 384 -9.43 2.45 -1.13
C ILE A 384 -8.86 3.53 -2.04
N MET A 385 -8.31 3.15 -3.17
CA MET A 385 -7.70 4.05 -4.15
C MET A 385 -8.45 4.00 -5.47
N SER A 386 -8.69 5.18 -6.06
CA SER A 386 -9.37 5.34 -7.36
C SER A 386 -10.76 4.69 -7.39
N ALA A 387 -11.56 4.93 -6.34
CA ALA A 387 -12.91 4.35 -6.21
C ALA A 387 -13.87 4.79 -7.31
N ASP A 388 -13.59 5.89 -8.00
CA ASP A 388 -14.34 6.48 -9.10
C ASP A 388 -13.94 5.94 -10.49
N ARG A 389 -12.96 5.03 -10.56
CA ARG A 389 -12.38 4.52 -11.80
C ARG A 389 -12.43 2.99 -11.87
N THR A 390 -12.36 2.47 -13.10
CA THR A 390 -12.08 1.04 -13.33
C THR A 390 -10.71 0.69 -12.73
N ASN A 391 -10.54 -0.55 -12.26
CA ASN A 391 -9.33 -1.00 -11.58
C ASN A 391 -9.06 -0.28 -10.25
N ALA A 392 -10.12 0.07 -9.52
CA ALA A 392 -10.03 0.54 -8.13
C ALA A 392 -9.26 -0.49 -7.29
N ARG A 393 -8.42 0.01 -6.39
CA ARG A 393 -7.56 -0.81 -5.53
C ARG A 393 -7.88 -0.59 -4.06
N ILE A 394 -7.58 -1.61 -3.27
CA ILE A 394 -7.72 -1.58 -1.83
C ILE A 394 -6.45 -2.09 -1.17
N THR A 395 -6.00 -1.40 -0.12
CA THR A 395 -5.00 -1.94 0.80
C THR A 395 -5.66 -2.26 2.13
N ILE A 396 -5.43 -3.46 2.64
CA ILE A 396 -5.97 -3.95 3.90
C ILE A 396 -4.90 -4.76 4.65
N PRO A 397 -4.79 -4.64 5.99
CA PRO A 397 -3.96 -5.54 6.78
C PRO A 397 -4.61 -6.94 6.79
N VAL A 398 -3.83 -8.00 6.62
CA VAL A 398 -4.33 -9.38 6.55
C VAL A 398 -3.59 -10.34 7.48
N THR A 399 -2.41 -9.94 7.97
CA THR A 399 -1.58 -10.76 8.86
C THR A 399 -0.74 -9.87 9.79
N SER A 400 0.00 -10.47 10.70
CA SER A 400 0.96 -9.78 11.56
C SER A 400 2.39 -9.91 11.03
N HIS A 401 3.26 -8.95 11.36
CA HIS A 401 4.68 -9.01 11.03
C HIS A 401 5.38 -10.25 11.62
N GLU A 402 4.95 -10.70 12.79
CA GLU A 402 5.44 -11.94 13.39
C GLU A 402 5.23 -13.15 12.47
N ASN A 403 4.03 -13.30 11.90
CA ASN A 403 3.74 -14.37 10.94
C ASN A 403 4.60 -14.28 9.67
N VAL A 404 4.85 -13.06 9.20
CA VAL A 404 5.65 -12.78 7.99
C VAL A 404 7.09 -13.24 8.15
N VAL A 405 7.72 -13.00 9.33
CA VAL A 405 9.16 -13.21 9.54
C VAL A 405 9.53 -14.48 10.28
N LYS A 406 8.58 -15.22 10.82
CA LYS A 406 8.83 -16.39 11.66
C LYS A 406 9.51 -17.56 10.94
N GLY A 407 9.29 -17.69 9.62
CA GLY A 407 9.70 -18.85 8.84
C GLY A 407 8.83 -20.07 9.09
N HIS A 408 8.24 -20.60 8.02
CA HIS A 408 7.31 -21.72 8.06
C HIS A 408 7.76 -22.81 7.10
N GLY A 409 7.76 -24.06 7.53
CA GLY A 409 8.00 -25.21 6.66
C GLY A 409 7.04 -25.23 5.47
N ILE A 410 7.39 -25.92 4.41
CA ILE A 410 6.57 -25.96 3.18
C ILE A 410 6.13 -27.42 2.97
N ASP A 411 4.82 -27.65 2.90
CA ASP A 411 4.26 -28.97 2.59
C ASP A 411 3.89 -29.09 1.11
N PHE A 412 3.38 -27.99 0.52
CA PHE A 412 2.92 -27.93 -0.86
C PHE A 412 3.49 -26.72 -1.57
N VAL A 413 4.02 -26.93 -2.79
CA VAL A 413 4.37 -25.88 -3.77
C VAL A 413 3.51 -26.12 -5.01
N LEU A 414 2.54 -25.26 -5.23
CA LEU A 414 1.55 -25.41 -6.29
C LEU A 414 1.66 -24.26 -7.31
N TYR A 415 1.58 -24.57 -8.59
CA TYR A 415 1.41 -23.58 -9.65
C TYR A 415 -0.07 -23.39 -9.97
N ALA A 416 -0.57 -22.16 -9.88
CA ALA A 416 -1.98 -21.83 -10.16
C ALA A 416 -2.24 -21.81 -11.67
N ASN A 417 -3.07 -22.74 -12.14
CA ASN A 417 -3.51 -22.86 -13.52
C ASN A 417 -4.96 -22.37 -13.66
N ASN A 418 -5.17 -21.31 -14.44
CA ASN A 418 -6.50 -20.72 -14.72
C ASN A 418 -6.86 -20.78 -16.21
N TYR A 419 -6.17 -21.59 -17.00
CA TYR A 419 -6.34 -21.69 -18.47
C TYR A 419 -6.74 -23.08 -18.96
N GLU A 420 -6.70 -24.09 -18.11
CA GLU A 420 -7.19 -25.45 -18.41
C GLU A 420 -8.49 -25.72 -17.66
N GLU A 421 -9.44 -26.37 -18.36
CA GLU A 421 -10.68 -26.78 -17.73
C GLU A 421 -10.47 -28.07 -16.92
N THR A 422 -10.99 -28.11 -15.71
CA THR A 422 -10.99 -29.32 -14.88
C THR A 422 -12.07 -30.30 -15.36
N GLY A 423 -11.73 -31.58 -15.41
CA GLY A 423 -12.62 -32.62 -15.86
C GLY A 423 -12.20 -34.00 -15.34
N PRO A 424 -12.89 -35.08 -15.78
CA PRO A 424 -12.57 -36.44 -15.31
C PRO A 424 -11.13 -36.88 -15.61
N GLN A 425 -10.49 -36.27 -16.63
CA GLN A 425 -9.10 -36.57 -17.04
C GLN A 425 -8.10 -35.47 -16.64
N THR A 426 -8.57 -34.34 -16.10
CA THR A 426 -7.77 -33.22 -15.63
C THR A 426 -8.08 -32.99 -14.15
N PRO A 427 -7.32 -33.59 -13.24
CA PRO A 427 -7.56 -33.46 -11.81
C PRO A 427 -7.36 -32.01 -11.34
N VAL A 428 -8.06 -31.61 -10.26
CA VAL A 428 -7.95 -30.28 -9.65
C VAL A 428 -6.54 -29.99 -9.14
N ILE A 429 -5.85 -31.04 -8.66
CA ILE A 429 -4.46 -30.97 -8.23
C ILE A 429 -3.70 -32.13 -8.88
N GLU A 430 -2.60 -31.84 -9.54
CA GLU A 430 -1.72 -32.81 -10.16
C GLU A 430 -0.32 -32.69 -9.58
N ARG A 431 0.31 -33.84 -9.28
CA ARG A 431 1.67 -33.89 -8.74
C ARG A 431 2.68 -34.07 -9.85
N PHE A 432 3.71 -33.23 -9.91
CA PHE A 432 4.86 -33.46 -10.77
C PHE A 432 5.69 -34.65 -10.26
N THR A 433 6.15 -35.46 -11.19
CA THR A 433 6.98 -36.63 -10.88
C THR A 433 8.47 -36.33 -11.07
N CYS A 434 8.80 -35.26 -11.75
CA CYS A 434 10.16 -34.88 -12.15
C CYS A 434 10.41 -33.39 -11.89
N CYS A 435 11.56 -33.10 -11.29
CA CYS A 435 11.99 -31.73 -10.97
C CYS A 435 12.07 -30.84 -12.22
N GLU A 436 12.62 -31.35 -13.33
CA GLU A 436 12.78 -30.57 -14.57
C GLU A 436 11.42 -30.23 -15.22
N GLU A 437 10.45 -31.15 -15.16
CA GLU A 437 9.09 -30.90 -15.62
C GLU A 437 8.44 -29.77 -14.81
N ALA A 438 8.49 -29.86 -13.50
CA ALA A 438 7.98 -28.82 -12.59
C ALA A 438 8.63 -27.48 -12.90
N LEU A 439 9.96 -27.41 -12.95
CA LEU A 439 10.69 -26.18 -13.29
C LEU A 439 10.29 -25.62 -14.64
N GLY A 440 10.04 -26.48 -15.64
CA GLY A 440 9.57 -26.06 -16.96
C GLY A 440 8.27 -25.26 -16.87
N VAL A 441 7.27 -25.78 -16.16
CA VAL A 441 5.96 -25.13 -15.97
C VAL A 441 6.10 -23.80 -15.20
N PHE A 442 6.86 -23.79 -14.10
CA PHE A 442 7.04 -22.55 -13.32
C PHE A 442 7.82 -21.48 -14.10
N ARG A 443 8.83 -21.87 -14.92
CA ARG A 443 9.57 -20.95 -15.79
C ARG A 443 8.71 -20.38 -16.91
N GLU A 444 7.86 -21.21 -17.52
CA GLU A 444 6.95 -20.77 -18.58
C GLU A 444 5.91 -19.80 -18.03
N GLY A 445 5.42 -20.03 -16.83
CA GLY A 445 4.56 -19.12 -16.10
C GLY A 445 3.28 -18.77 -16.83
N LYS A 446 2.61 -19.75 -17.48
CA LYS A 446 1.36 -19.52 -18.22
C LYS A 446 0.24 -19.04 -17.32
N VAL A 447 -0.51 -18.06 -17.80
CA VAL A 447 -1.72 -17.54 -17.15
C VAL A 447 -2.70 -17.01 -18.20
N MET A 448 -4.00 -17.21 -17.98
CA MET A 448 -5.05 -16.52 -18.73
C MET A 448 -5.17 -15.10 -18.19
N SER A 449 -4.76 -14.12 -19.01
CA SER A 449 -4.82 -12.70 -18.62
C SER A 449 -6.27 -12.23 -18.51
N LYS A 450 -6.63 -11.66 -17.35
CA LYS A 450 -7.95 -11.04 -17.12
C LYS A 450 -8.04 -9.59 -17.63
N GLY A 451 -7.13 -9.15 -18.53
CA GLY A 451 -7.12 -7.78 -19.08
C GLY A 451 -6.69 -6.69 -18.09
N THR A 452 -6.00 -7.04 -17.00
CA THR A 452 -5.44 -6.08 -16.02
C THR A 452 -4.22 -5.33 -16.56
N THR A 453 -3.67 -5.85 -17.66
CA THR A 453 -2.60 -5.26 -18.47
C THR A 453 -3.09 -5.09 -19.91
N THR A 454 -2.25 -4.61 -20.80
CA THR A 454 -2.56 -4.48 -22.25
C THR A 454 -2.66 -5.81 -23.01
N THR A 455 -2.41 -6.95 -22.33
CA THR A 455 -2.40 -8.28 -22.90
C THR A 455 -3.71 -9.02 -22.65
N THR A 456 -4.21 -9.76 -23.65
CA THR A 456 -5.39 -10.62 -23.59
C THR A 456 -5.04 -12.03 -24.03
N GLY A 457 -5.71 -13.06 -23.47
CA GLY A 457 -5.47 -14.46 -23.76
C GLY A 457 -4.39 -15.09 -22.87
N ILE A 458 -3.90 -16.27 -23.27
CA ILE A 458 -2.85 -16.99 -22.53
C ILE A 458 -1.51 -16.29 -22.77
N VAL A 459 -0.87 -15.85 -21.70
CA VAL A 459 0.45 -15.23 -21.71
C VAL A 459 1.40 -16.01 -20.79
N GLY A 460 2.68 -16.05 -21.15
CA GLY A 460 3.74 -16.61 -20.31
C GLY A 460 4.51 -15.52 -19.59
N THR A 461 4.67 -15.65 -18.28
CA THR A 461 5.47 -14.74 -17.48
C THR A 461 6.37 -15.53 -16.53
N TYR A 462 7.68 -15.38 -16.69
CA TYR A 462 8.68 -16.11 -15.92
C TYR A 462 8.37 -16.14 -14.42
N PHE A 463 8.23 -17.34 -13.85
CA PHE A 463 7.87 -17.58 -12.45
C PHE A 463 6.68 -16.73 -11.98
N ALA A 464 5.62 -16.70 -12.79
CA ALA A 464 4.42 -15.92 -12.52
C ALA A 464 4.71 -14.42 -12.31
N ASN A 465 5.61 -13.83 -13.14
CA ASN A 465 5.98 -12.43 -13.06
C ASN A 465 6.66 -12.05 -11.74
N ILE A 466 7.67 -12.83 -11.34
CA ILE A 466 8.47 -12.50 -10.16
C ILE A 466 9.03 -11.07 -10.27
N PHE A 467 8.85 -10.27 -9.22
CA PHE A 467 9.40 -8.92 -9.20
C PHE A 467 10.90 -9.01 -9.00
N GLY A 468 11.59 -8.51 -9.97
CA GLY A 468 13.03 -8.44 -10.09
C GLY A 468 13.35 -8.09 -11.53
N PRO A 469 14.34 -7.22 -11.76
CA PRO A 469 14.67 -6.83 -13.10
C PRO A 469 15.16 -8.03 -13.91
N PRO A 470 15.04 -7.98 -15.24
CA PRO A 470 15.55 -9.01 -16.14
C PRO A 470 17.02 -9.37 -15.90
N GLN A 471 17.82 -8.41 -15.38
CA GLN A 471 19.24 -8.60 -15.08
C GLN A 471 19.53 -9.66 -14.00
N TYR A 472 18.56 -10.03 -13.17
CA TYR A 472 18.72 -11.06 -12.12
C TYR A 472 18.03 -12.38 -12.47
N ARG A 473 17.51 -12.52 -13.69
CA ARG A 473 16.81 -13.73 -14.12
C ARG A 473 17.69 -14.97 -14.06
N GLU A 474 18.94 -14.88 -14.51
CA GLU A 474 19.86 -16.00 -14.48
C GLU A 474 20.17 -16.45 -13.05
N LEU A 475 20.45 -15.49 -12.15
CA LEU A 475 20.67 -15.77 -10.73
C LEU A 475 19.43 -16.41 -10.09
N HIS A 476 18.22 -15.90 -10.39
CA HIS A 476 16.99 -16.49 -9.89
C HIS A 476 16.81 -17.92 -10.39
N ASP A 477 17.09 -18.18 -11.67
CA ASP A 477 16.96 -19.51 -12.27
C ASP A 477 17.91 -20.53 -11.65
N GLU A 478 19.16 -20.13 -11.36
CA GLU A 478 20.15 -20.96 -10.66
C GLU A 478 19.66 -21.31 -9.25
N ILE A 479 19.18 -20.32 -8.50
CA ILE A 479 18.61 -20.53 -7.17
C ILE A 479 17.38 -21.44 -7.25
N ALA A 480 16.46 -21.20 -8.21
CA ALA A 480 15.27 -21.99 -8.39
C ALA A 480 15.57 -23.48 -8.65
N ARG A 481 16.54 -23.79 -9.52
CA ARG A 481 16.97 -25.19 -9.76
C ARG A 481 17.38 -25.88 -8.48
N ARG A 482 18.21 -25.21 -7.67
CA ARG A 482 18.66 -25.75 -6.39
C ARG A 482 17.51 -26.00 -5.42
N TYR A 483 16.58 -25.06 -5.29
CA TYR A 483 15.46 -25.20 -4.36
C TYR A 483 14.43 -26.23 -4.82
N PHE A 484 14.14 -26.32 -6.11
CA PHE A 484 13.24 -27.34 -6.64
C PHE A 484 13.79 -28.75 -6.43
N GLN A 485 15.11 -28.95 -6.64
CA GLN A 485 15.74 -30.22 -6.30
C GLN A 485 15.55 -30.57 -4.81
N ILE A 486 15.73 -29.59 -3.93
CA ILE A 486 15.53 -29.77 -2.48
C ILE A 486 14.09 -30.11 -2.17
N PHE A 487 13.09 -29.49 -2.83
CA PHE A 487 11.67 -29.83 -2.62
C PHE A 487 11.39 -31.28 -2.95
N PHE A 488 11.91 -31.77 -4.06
CA PHE A 488 11.73 -33.17 -4.43
C PHE A 488 12.49 -34.13 -3.47
N ASP A 489 13.71 -33.81 -3.08
CA ASP A 489 14.51 -34.61 -2.18
C ASP A 489 13.95 -34.66 -0.75
N SER A 490 13.31 -33.59 -0.29
CA SER A 490 12.69 -33.48 1.03
C SER A 490 11.25 -33.97 1.09
N GLY A 491 10.67 -34.38 -0.05
CA GLY A 491 9.31 -34.92 -0.12
C GLY A 491 8.21 -33.87 -0.08
N VAL A 492 8.52 -32.59 -0.30
CA VAL A 492 7.53 -31.52 -0.52
C VAL A 492 6.67 -31.89 -1.73
N PHE A 493 5.36 -31.68 -1.63
CA PHE A 493 4.46 -31.91 -2.75
C PHE A 493 4.61 -30.73 -3.74
N VAL A 494 5.12 -31.02 -4.94
CA VAL A 494 5.22 -30.03 -6.03
C VAL A 494 4.18 -30.39 -7.10
N GLY A 495 3.29 -29.45 -7.44
CA GLY A 495 2.20 -29.73 -8.36
C GLY A 495 1.61 -28.50 -9.03
#